data_5fb716355e43298dd3a85ecfa9863a13
#
_entry.id   5fb716355e43298dd3a85ecfa9863a13
#
_cell.length_a   1.000
_cell.length_b   1.000
_cell.length_c   1.000
_cell.angle_alpha   90.00
_cell.angle_beta   90.00
_cell.angle_gamma   90.00
#
_symmetry.space_group_name_H-M   'P 1'
#
loop_
_entity.id
_entity.type
_entity.pdbx_description
1 polymer ?
#
loop_
_entity_poly.entity_id
_entity_poly.type
_entity_poly.pdbx_seq_one_letter_code
_entity_poly.pdbx_strand_id
1 'polypeptide(L)'
;VPFDFCNPSIPVTCTYVPCQDKDGNENRVLLMHIPASSSLHTNQADEAFMRVGDKSRKLTFDERVQLMYDKGERSFEDTAVYGATIEDIDMDAVTRYINLLGYSKSPLDYLRENNHFVTTNKNSEEVVSVAYMLLFVKKPQLFFPRARTRFIRYNGVDEKVDTEVLRVLHS
;
A
#
# COMPACT_ATOMS: atom_id res chain seq x y z
N VAL A 1 25.39 -17.86 6.96
CA VAL A 1 24.52 -17.14 7.90
C VAL A 1 23.30 -16.64 7.12
N PRO A 2 22.05 -16.76 7.61
CA PRO A 2 20.83 -16.35 6.86
C PRO A 2 20.82 -14.88 6.41
N PHE A 3 21.59 -14.03 7.06
CA PHE A 3 21.68 -12.60 6.75
C PHE A 3 22.07 -12.28 5.30
N ASP A 4 22.93 -13.10 4.69
CA ASP A 4 23.50 -12.80 3.38
C ASP A 4 22.69 -13.41 2.23
N PHE A 5 21.64 -14.19 2.55
CA PHE A 5 20.86 -14.92 1.55
C PHE A 5 19.49 -14.27 1.23
N CYS A 6 19.10 -13.27 1.99
CA CYS A 6 17.84 -12.56 1.81
C CYS A 6 18.06 -11.07 1.53
N ASN A 7 17.27 -10.53 0.63
CA ASN A 7 17.24 -9.09 0.31
C ASN A 7 15.80 -8.55 0.49
N PRO A 8 15.58 -7.54 1.36
CA PRO A 8 16.50 -7.09 2.41
C PRO A 8 16.86 -8.20 3.40
N SER A 9 17.94 -8.01 4.16
CA SER A 9 18.40 -9.01 5.16
C SER A 9 17.37 -9.19 6.28
N ILE A 10 17.31 -10.40 6.85
CA ILE A 10 16.38 -10.75 7.94
C ILE A 10 17.18 -10.96 9.22
N PRO A 11 16.88 -10.30 10.33
CA PRO A 11 17.47 -10.59 11.62
C PRO A 11 17.00 -11.98 12.11
N VAL A 12 17.94 -12.87 12.42
CA VAL A 12 17.65 -14.22 12.92
C VAL A 12 18.37 -14.43 14.22
N THR A 13 17.65 -14.86 15.25
CA THR A 13 18.23 -15.28 16.53
C THR A 13 18.26 -16.79 16.60
N CYS A 14 19.44 -17.35 16.88
CA CYS A 14 19.64 -18.80 16.99
C CYS A 14 19.94 -19.21 18.43
N THR A 15 19.24 -20.21 18.91
CA THR A 15 19.44 -20.78 20.26
C THR A 15 19.49 -22.30 20.18
N TYR A 16 20.44 -22.94 20.87
CA TYR A 16 20.45 -24.36 21.01
C TYR A 16 19.63 -24.80 22.23
N VAL A 17 18.68 -25.70 22.00
CA VAL A 17 17.87 -26.31 23.07
C VAL A 17 18.35 -27.74 23.31
N PRO A 18 18.74 -28.08 24.55
CA PRO A 18 19.12 -29.45 24.89
C PRO A 18 17.93 -30.39 24.71
N CYS A 19 18.17 -31.55 24.15
CA CYS A 19 17.18 -32.62 24.00
C CYS A 19 17.88 -33.98 24.08
N GLN A 20 17.13 -35.07 24.02
CA GLN A 20 17.64 -36.43 23.83
C GLN A 20 17.24 -36.90 22.44
N ASP A 21 18.11 -37.69 21.82
CA ASP A 21 17.78 -38.38 20.58
C ASP A 21 16.88 -39.61 20.85
N LYS A 22 16.47 -40.32 19.78
CA LYS A 22 15.61 -41.49 19.86
C LYS A 22 16.25 -42.68 20.67
N ASP A 23 17.56 -42.67 20.86
CA ASP A 23 18.31 -43.68 21.55
C ASP A 23 18.64 -43.26 23.01
N GLY A 24 18.17 -42.10 23.45
CA GLY A 24 18.34 -41.57 24.79
C GLY A 24 19.66 -40.80 25.02
N ASN A 25 20.47 -40.58 23.98
CA ASN A 25 21.70 -39.82 24.10
C ASN A 25 21.46 -38.33 24.15
N GLU A 26 22.30 -37.59 24.86
CA GLU A 26 22.27 -36.14 24.87
C GLU A 26 22.46 -35.57 23.45
N ASN A 27 21.58 -34.65 23.08
CA ASN A 27 21.58 -33.98 21.80
C ASN A 27 21.08 -32.55 21.96
N ARG A 28 21.02 -31.77 20.88
CA ARG A 28 20.51 -30.41 20.87
C ARG A 28 19.81 -30.08 19.55
N VAL A 29 18.74 -29.31 19.64
CA VAL A 29 18.02 -28.78 18.49
C VAL A 29 18.37 -27.30 18.34
N LEU A 30 18.60 -26.86 17.09
CA LEU A 30 18.75 -25.46 16.76
C LEU A 30 17.36 -24.83 16.58
N LEU A 31 17.03 -23.90 17.46
CA LEU A 31 15.85 -23.06 17.33
C LEU A 31 16.25 -21.76 16.65
N MET A 32 15.62 -21.46 15.50
CA MET A 32 15.78 -20.19 14.80
C MET A 32 14.51 -19.35 14.96
N HIS A 33 14.65 -18.21 15.59
CA HIS A 33 13.58 -17.23 15.71
C HIS A 33 13.72 -16.17 14.61
N ILE A 34 12.68 -16.04 13.77
CA ILE A 34 12.60 -15.08 12.66
C ILE A 34 11.43 -14.16 12.97
N PRO A 35 11.67 -12.86 13.25
CA PRO A 35 10.60 -11.92 13.53
C PRO A 35 9.79 -11.61 12.26
N ALA A 36 8.55 -11.12 12.44
CA ALA A 36 7.76 -10.60 11.35
C ALA A 36 8.45 -9.37 10.74
N SER A 37 8.33 -9.23 9.43
CA SER A 37 8.89 -8.11 8.67
C SER A 37 7.80 -7.40 7.87
N SER A 38 7.88 -6.07 7.78
CA SER A 38 7.04 -5.25 6.90
C SER A 38 7.48 -5.28 5.44
N SER A 39 8.65 -5.83 5.13
CA SER A 39 9.17 -5.89 3.76
C SER A 39 8.98 -7.25 3.10
N LEU A 40 8.93 -7.24 1.77
CA LEU A 40 9.03 -8.44 0.95
C LEU A 40 10.52 -8.86 0.89
N HIS A 41 10.80 -10.09 1.27
CA HIS A 41 12.15 -10.63 1.19
C HIS A 41 12.30 -11.58 0.01
N THR A 42 13.40 -11.45 -0.73
CA THR A 42 13.75 -12.32 -1.83
C THR A 42 15.07 -13.06 -1.53
N ASN A 43 15.30 -14.19 -2.20
CA ASN A 43 16.59 -14.86 -2.19
C ASN A 43 17.56 -14.19 -3.18
N GLN A 44 18.77 -14.71 -3.32
CA GLN A 44 19.80 -14.22 -4.25
C GLN A 44 19.39 -14.28 -5.74
N ALA A 45 18.42 -15.14 -6.08
CA ALA A 45 17.87 -15.25 -7.43
C ALA A 45 16.63 -14.33 -7.66
N ASP A 46 16.39 -13.37 -6.76
CA ASP A 46 15.21 -12.49 -6.74
C ASP A 46 13.88 -13.25 -6.69
N GLU A 47 13.83 -14.35 -5.94
CA GLU A 47 12.63 -15.16 -5.77
C GLU A 47 12.07 -14.98 -4.36
N ALA A 48 10.76 -14.76 -4.26
CA ALA A 48 10.02 -14.75 -3.00
C ALA A 48 9.16 -16.01 -2.88
N PHE A 49 9.00 -16.49 -1.64
CA PHE A 49 8.25 -17.71 -1.34
C PHE A 49 7.23 -17.45 -0.24
N MET A 50 6.12 -18.17 -0.32
CA MET A 50 5.09 -18.20 0.71
C MET A 50 4.87 -19.62 1.20
N ARG A 51 4.67 -19.77 2.51
CA ARG A 51 4.28 -21.05 3.11
C ARG A 51 2.79 -21.29 2.90
N VAL A 52 2.44 -22.40 2.28
CA VAL A 52 1.06 -22.85 2.08
C VAL A 52 0.96 -24.27 2.63
N GLY A 53 0.38 -24.40 3.81
CA GLY A 53 0.32 -25.67 4.52
C GLY A 53 1.73 -26.20 4.85
N ASP A 54 2.05 -27.39 4.34
CA ASP A 54 3.32 -28.09 4.54
C ASP A 54 4.41 -27.75 3.50
N LYS A 55 4.06 -26.97 2.45
CA LYS A 55 4.95 -26.65 1.33
C LYS A 55 5.27 -25.17 1.23
N SER A 56 6.44 -24.86 0.69
CA SER A 56 6.79 -23.51 0.25
C SER A 56 6.56 -23.38 -1.24
N ARG A 57 5.87 -22.34 -1.64
CA ARG A 57 5.55 -22.03 -3.04
C ARG A 57 6.18 -20.70 -3.43
N LYS A 58 6.78 -20.66 -4.62
CA LYS A 58 7.27 -19.42 -5.21
C LYS A 58 6.09 -18.51 -5.57
N LEU A 59 6.21 -17.23 -5.25
CA LEU A 59 5.25 -16.20 -5.61
C LEU A 59 5.43 -15.78 -7.07
N THR A 60 4.33 -15.57 -7.77
CA THR A 60 4.31 -14.90 -9.07
C THR A 60 4.61 -13.41 -8.91
N PHE A 61 4.81 -12.70 -10.02
CA PHE A 61 5.04 -11.26 -9.98
C PHE A 61 3.85 -10.52 -9.33
N ASP A 62 2.63 -10.82 -9.74
CA ASP A 62 1.42 -10.16 -9.23
C ASP A 62 1.20 -10.43 -7.74
N GLU A 63 1.45 -11.67 -7.28
CA GLU A 63 1.39 -12.02 -5.87
C GLU A 63 2.45 -11.30 -5.02
N ARG A 64 3.64 -11.08 -5.58
CA ARG A 64 4.68 -10.26 -4.92
C ARG A 64 4.23 -8.82 -4.76
N VAL A 65 3.67 -8.23 -5.82
CA VAL A 65 3.13 -6.87 -5.79
C VAL A 65 2.00 -6.76 -4.77
N GLN A 66 1.05 -7.71 -4.77
CA GLN A 66 -0.03 -7.73 -3.79
C GLN A 66 0.50 -7.82 -2.36
N LEU A 67 1.48 -8.70 -2.10
CA LEU A 67 2.07 -8.84 -0.78
C LEU A 67 2.81 -7.56 -0.32
N MET A 68 3.41 -6.80 -1.23
CA MET A 68 4.03 -5.51 -0.91
C MET A 68 2.99 -4.48 -0.46
N TYR A 69 1.80 -4.44 -1.09
CA TYR A 69 0.68 -3.63 -0.64
C TYR A 69 0.14 -4.09 0.72
N ASP A 70 -0.08 -5.39 0.90
CA ASP A 70 -0.60 -5.97 2.14
C ASP A 70 0.33 -5.72 3.34
N LYS A 71 1.63 -5.67 3.10
CA LYS A 71 2.65 -5.35 4.10
C LYS A 71 2.84 -3.85 4.35
N GLY A 72 2.21 -2.99 3.55
CA GLY A 72 2.39 -1.53 3.61
C GLY A 72 3.74 -1.04 3.10
N GLU A 73 4.50 -1.89 2.40
CA GLU A 73 5.76 -1.50 1.74
C GLU A 73 5.51 -0.60 0.53
N ARG A 74 4.34 -0.75 -0.07
CA ARG A 74 3.80 0.12 -1.11
C ARG A 74 2.39 0.55 -0.76
N SER A 75 2.08 1.78 -1.09
CA SER A 75 0.74 2.35 -1.01
C SER A 75 0.29 2.72 -2.43
N PHE A 76 -0.92 2.31 -2.82
CA PHE A 76 -1.48 2.68 -4.11
C PHE A 76 -1.69 4.19 -4.20
N GLU A 77 -2.05 4.80 -3.08
CA GLU A 77 -2.30 6.21 -2.95
C GLU A 77 -1.07 7.07 -3.24
N ASP A 78 0.14 6.55 -2.96
CA ASP A 78 1.41 7.24 -3.21
C ASP A 78 1.94 7.04 -4.64
N THR A 79 1.26 6.22 -5.45
CA THR A 79 1.67 5.97 -6.83
C THR A 79 1.50 7.23 -7.67
N ALA A 80 2.51 7.57 -8.47
CA ALA A 80 2.44 8.68 -9.41
C ALA A 80 1.42 8.41 -10.53
N VAL A 81 0.63 9.42 -10.88
CA VAL A 81 -0.37 9.33 -11.95
C VAL A 81 0.25 9.80 -13.26
N TYR A 82 0.30 8.92 -14.25
CA TYR A 82 0.84 9.24 -15.56
C TYR A 82 0.00 10.30 -16.28
N GLY A 83 0.67 11.33 -16.81
CA GLY A 83 0.03 12.40 -17.55
C GLY A 83 -0.70 13.43 -16.70
N ALA A 84 -0.72 13.27 -15.38
CA ALA A 84 -1.24 14.28 -14.47
C ALA A 84 -0.14 15.26 -14.04
N THR A 85 -0.53 16.53 -13.94
CA THR A 85 0.35 17.62 -13.53
C THR A 85 -0.24 18.42 -12.39
N ILE A 86 0.56 19.31 -11.82
CA ILE A 86 0.09 20.23 -10.76
C ILE A 86 -0.98 21.21 -11.28
N GLU A 87 -1.08 21.41 -12.59
CA GLU A 87 -2.07 22.31 -13.21
C GLU A 87 -3.49 21.70 -13.22
N ASP A 88 -3.61 20.39 -13.12
CA ASP A 88 -4.90 19.68 -13.08
C ASP A 88 -5.65 19.89 -11.75
N ILE A 89 -5.01 20.53 -10.79
CA ILE A 89 -5.45 20.64 -9.42
C ILE A 89 -6.46 21.77 -9.21
N ASP A 90 -7.44 21.52 -8.37
CA ASP A 90 -8.32 22.55 -7.81
C ASP A 90 -7.65 23.22 -6.62
N MET A 91 -6.90 24.30 -6.87
CA MET A 91 -6.20 25.06 -5.82
C MET A 91 -7.17 25.65 -4.79
N ASP A 92 -8.42 25.91 -5.15
CA ASP A 92 -9.45 26.37 -4.20
C ASP A 92 -9.84 25.24 -3.24
N ALA A 93 -9.90 23.99 -3.72
CA ALA A 93 -10.12 22.83 -2.87
C ALA A 93 -8.95 22.63 -1.90
N VAL A 94 -7.71 22.73 -2.37
CA VAL A 94 -6.52 22.68 -1.52
C VAL A 94 -6.55 23.78 -0.47
N THR A 95 -6.87 25.00 -0.88
CA THR A 95 -6.93 26.16 0.04
C THR A 95 -7.98 25.94 1.13
N ARG A 96 -9.17 25.44 0.78
CA ARG A 96 -10.20 25.09 1.78
C ARG A 96 -9.71 24.04 2.76
N TYR A 97 -9.05 23.01 2.25
CA TYR A 97 -8.52 21.92 3.05
C TYR A 97 -7.45 22.38 4.05
N ILE A 98 -6.44 23.13 3.59
CA ILE A 98 -5.36 23.60 4.45
C ILE A 98 -5.85 24.61 5.52
N ASN A 99 -6.88 25.42 5.18
CA ASN A 99 -7.50 26.31 6.15
C ASN A 99 -8.20 25.54 7.27
N LEU A 100 -8.84 24.39 6.97
CA LEU A 100 -9.45 23.52 7.98
C LEU A 100 -8.38 22.89 8.89
N LEU A 101 -7.16 22.67 8.39
CA LEU A 101 -6.03 22.16 9.16
C LEU A 101 -5.29 23.24 9.97
N GLY A 102 -5.64 24.51 9.76
CA GLY A 102 -4.91 25.63 10.38
C GLY A 102 -3.49 25.84 9.84
N TYR A 103 -3.23 25.38 8.61
CA TYR A 103 -1.93 25.52 7.97
C TYR A 103 -1.74 26.95 7.44
N SER A 104 -0.58 27.57 7.74
CA SER A 104 -0.36 29.01 7.53
C SER A 104 0.45 29.38 6.28
N LYS A 105 1.09 28.37 5.62
CA LYS A 105 1.84 28.62 4.39
C LYS A 105 0.94 28.53 3.15
N SER A 106 1.55 28.73 1.97
CA SER A 106 0.79 28.66 0.72
C SER A 106 0.28 27.23 0.42
N PRO A 107 -0.83 27.10 -0.33
CA PRO A 107 -1.31 25.79 -0.78
C PRO A 107 -0.25 24.97 -1.52
N LEU A 108 0.55 25.62 -2.35
CA LEU A 108 1.60 24.94 -3.12
C LEU A 108 2.74 24.42 -2.23
N ASP A 109 3.11 25.18 -1.20
CA ASP A 109 4.11 24.73 -0.22
C ASP A 109 3.61 23.51 0.57
N TYR A 110 2.32 23.52 0.96
CA TYR A 110 1.69 22.36 1.61
C TYR A 110 1.81 21.10 0.77
N LEU A 111 1.54 21.21 -0.52
CA LEU A 111 1.58 20.08 -1.44
C LEU A 111 2.99 19.52 -1.63
N ARG A 112 3.98 20.40 -1.72
CA ARG A 112 5.38 20.02 -1.88
C ARG A 112 6.02 19.47 -0.61
N GLU A 113 5.61 19.99 0.56
CA GLU A 113 6.08 19.50 1.86
C GLU A 113 5.51 18.12 2.20
N ASN A 114 4.38 17.74 1.59
CA ASN A 114 3.76 16.44 1.74
C ASN A 114 4.13 15.52 0.57
N ASN A 115 5.19 14.73 0.73
CA ASN A 115 5.67 13.77 -0.28
C ASN A 115 4.62 12.74 -0.73
N HIS A 116 3.52 12.57 0.02
CA HIS A 116 2.38 11.75 -0.38
C HIS A 116 1.56 12.37 -1.51
N PHE A 117 1.65 13.67 -1.74
CA PHE A 117 0.86 14.36 -2.77
C PHE A 117 1.67 14.66 -4.02
N VAL A 118 2.84 15.29 -3.86
CA VAL A 118 3.73 15.64 -4.96
C VAL A 118 5.10 15.05 -4.69
N THR A 119 5.63 14.33 -5.66
CA THR A 119 6.98 13.76 -5.59
C THR A 119 7.74 14.10 -6.87
N THR A 120 9.02 13.78 -6.90
CA THR A 120 9.88 14.03 -8.06
C THR A 120 10.20 12.70 -8.74
N ASN A 121 9.93 12.60 -10.04
CA ASN A 121 10.28 11.42 -10.81
C ASN A 121 11.78 11.36 -11.13
N LYS A 122 12.23 10.30 -11.83
CA LYS A 122 13.63 10.10 -12.22
C LYS A 122 14.18 11.20 -13.13
N ASN A 123 13.30 11.95 -13.79
CA ASN A 123 13.66 13.07 -14.69
C ASN A 123 13.63 14.42 -13.99
N SER A 124 13.51 14.44 -12.67
CA SER A 124 13.37 15.66 -11.85
C SER A 124 12.09 16.47 -12.13
N GLU A 125 11.06 15.84 -12.68
CA GLU A 125 9.74 16.47 -12.88
C GLU A 125 8.84 16.21 -11.68
N GLU A 126 8.05 17.22 -11.30
CA GLU A 126 7.03 17.06 -10.27
C GLU A 126 5.89 16.19 -10.81
N VAL A 127 5.56 15.14 -10.08
CA VAL A 127 4.46 14.23 -10.39
C VAL A 127 3.51 14.17 -9.21
N VAL A 128 2.23 14.05 -9.50
CA VAL A 128 1.16 14.00 -8.50
C VAL A 128 0.73 12.58 -8.23
N SER A 129 0.39 12.28 -6.99
CA SER A 129 -0.02 10.96 -6.55
C SER A 129 -1.50 10.67 -6.84
N VAL A 130 -1.88 9.39 -6.74
CA VAL A 130 -3.28 8.95 -6.79
C VAL A 130 -4.11 9.64 -5.71
N ALA A 131 -3.62 9.68 -4.47
CA ALA A 131 -4.33 10.35 -3.36
C ALA A 131 -4.66 11.80 -3.69
N TYR A 132 -3.68 12.48 -4.25
CA TYR A 132 -3.82 13.87 -4.63
C TYR A 132 -4.85 14.09 -5.74
N MET A 133 -4.79 13.25 -6.78
CA MET A 133 -5.73 13.28 -7.90
C MET A 133 -7.17 13.02 -7.46
N LEU A 134 -7.38 12.10 -6.52
CA LEU A 134 -8.72 11.78 -6.02
C LEU A 134 -9.29 12.86 -5.10
N LEU A 135 -8.44 13.58 -4.36
CA LEU A 135 -8.87 14.58 -3.37
C LEU A 135 -9.02 15.99 -3.96
N PHE A 136 -8.14 16.38 -4.88
CA PHE A 136 -8.00 17.79 -5.27
C PHE A 136 -8.13 18.08 -6.77
N VAL A 137 -8.48 17.10 -7.59
CA VAL A 137 -8.71 17.32 -9.01
C VAL A 137 -10.20 17.53 -9.28
N LYS A 138 -10.52 18.51 -10.13
CA LYS A 138 -11.93 18.84 -10.47
C LYS A 138 -12.67 17.69 -11.14
N LYS A 139 -11.95 16.86 -11.92
CA LYS A 139 -12.52 15.76 -12.69
C LYS A 139 -11.63 14.53 -12.62
N PRO A 140 -11.57 13.84 -11.47
CA PRO A 140 -10.72 12.66 -11.30
C PRO A 140 -11.06 11.54 -12.30
N GLN A 141 -12.29 11.52 -12.85
CA GLN A 141 -12.75 10.54 -13.83
C GLN A 141 -11.98 10.59 -15.16
N LEU A 142 -11.28 11.69 -15.46
CA LEU A 142 -10.39 11.77 -16.63
C LEU A 142 -9.20 10.83 -16.52
N PHE A 143 -8.71 10.62 -15.30
CA PHE A 143 -7.58 9.75 -14.98
C PHE A 143 -8.05 8.39 -14.45
N PHE A 144 -9.12 8.37 -13.68
CA PHE A 144 -9.72 7.20 -13.07
C PHE A 144 -11.20 7.09 -13.46
N PRO A 145 -11.56 6.47 -14.58
CA PRO A 145 -12.94 6.44 -15.06
C PRO A 145 -13.98 5.88 -14.08
N ARG A 146 -13.52 5.09 -13.10
CA ARG A 146 -14.36 4.50 -12.04
C ARG A 146 -14.37 5.31 -10.74
N ALA A 147 -13.63 6.42 -10.62
CA ALA A 147 -13.61 7.28 -9.45
C ALA A 147 -14.93 8.07 -9.35
N ARG A 148 -15.96 7.39 -8.89
CA ARG A 148 -17.32 7.95 -8.72
C ARG A 148 -17.87 7.48 -7.38
N THR A 149 -18.54 8.40 -6.68
CA THR A 149 -19.35 8.06 -5.50
C THR A 149 -20.82 8.08 -5.91
N ARG A 150 -21.51 6.97 -5.65
CA ARG A 150 -22.93 6.83 -5.94
C ARG A 150 -23.70 6.69 -4.63
N PHE A 151 -24.55 7.67 -4.32
CA PHE A 151 -25.48 7.63 -3.20
C PHE A 151 -26.85 7.22 -3.70
N ILE A 152 -27.40 6.15 -3.13
CA ILE A 152 -28.74 5.66 -3.47
C ILE A 152 -29.60 5.73 -2.21
N ARG A 153 -30.74 6.40 -2.30
CA ARG A 153 -31.75 6.41 -1.23
C ARG A 153 -32.93 5.52 -1.66
N TYR A 154 -33.17 4.51 -0.87
CA TYR A 154 -34.30 3.60 -1.06
C TYR A 154 -35.50 4.03 -0.24
N ASN A 155 -36.70 3.62 -0.67
CA ASN A 155 -37.92 3.76 0.11
C ASN A 155 -38.08 2.50 0.97
N GLY A 156 -37.59 2.55 2.23
CA GLY A 156 -37.61 1.42 3.15
C GLY A 156 -36.29 1.22 3.89
N VAL A 157 -36.23 0.15 4.66
CA VAL A 157 -35.08 -0.18 5.54
C VAL A 157 -34.10 -1.13 4.84
N ASP A 158 -34.58 -1.94 3.88
CA ASP A 158 -33.79 -2.98 3.21
C ASP A 158 -33.70 -2.73 1.71
N GLU A 159 -32.55 -3.07 1.12
CA GLU A 159 -32.34 -3.14 -0.33
C GLU A 159 -33.01 -4.42 -0.86
N LYS A 160 -34.25 -4.32 -1.32
CA LYS A 160 -34.96 -5.42 -1.99
C LYS A 160 -35.04 -5.18 -3.50
N VAL A 161 -35.21 -6.25 -4.26
CA VAL A 161 -35.25 -6.21 -5.73
C VAL A 161 -36.32 -5.24 -6.26
N ASP A 162 -37.43 -5.06 -5.54
CA ASP A 162 -38.55 -4.18 -5.90
C ASP A 162 -38.60 -2.88 -5.08
N THR A 163 -37.49 -2.51 -4.41
CA THR A 163 -37.46 -1.27 -3.63
C THR A 163 -37.35 -0.05 -4.55
N GLU A 164 -38.26 0.89 -4.42
CA GLU A 164 -38.26 2.12 -5.19
C GLU A 164 -37.03 2.99 -4.84
N VAL A 165 -36.25 3.39 -5.83
CA VAL A 165 -35.11 4.29 -5.67
C VAL A 165 -35.62 5.72 -5.66
N LEU A 166 -35.59 6.38 -4.50
CA LEU A 166 -36.08 7.76 -4.36
C LEU A 166 -35.14 8.78 -4.95
N ARG A 167 -33.81 8.54 -4.87
CA ARG A 167 -32.80 9.46 -5.37
C ARG A 167 -31.46 8.78 -5.60
N VAL A 168 -30.83 9.10 -6.72
CA VAL A 168 -29.43 8.75 -7.00
C VAL A 168 -28.65 10.05 -7.19
N LEU A 169 -27.56 10.19 -6.42
CA LEU A 169 -26.61 11.30 -6.58
C LEU A 169 -25.28 10.73 -7.11
N HIS A 170 -24.76 11.37 -8.13
CA HIS A 170 -23.44 11.07 -8.69
C HIS A 170 -22.53 12.28 -8.42
N SER A 171 -21.34 12.04 -7.93
CA SER A 171 -20.25 13.02 -7.79
C SER A 171 -19.17 12.78 -8.83
#